data_f3c3310543dc4619ec4de61ef80062b2
#
_entry.id   f3c3310543dc4619ec4de61ef80062b2
#
_cell.length_a   1.000
_cell.length_b   1.000
_cell.length_c   1.000
_cell.angle_alpha   90.00
_cell.angle_beta   90.00
_cell.angle_gamma   90.00
#
_symmetry.space_group_name_H-M   'P 1'
#
loop_
_entity.id
_entity.type
_entity.pdbx_description
1 polymer ?
#
loop_
_entity_poly.entity_id
_entity_poly.type
_entity_poly.pdbx_seq_one_letter_code
_entity_poly.pdbx_strand_id
1 'polypeptide(L)'
;HSTPEAVESVKNGLADFAVVTTPLQAKKPLKSTSLMSFKEIAVGDHSFQGKEKPIRLKDLTENPLISLGQGSTTYEFYSKFFLENDLVLSPDTEVETIDQVLPLIMNGLGIGFLPELFVRPVIEEGKVCQIPLKENIPEREICLVENHTFPPSITAEMFKKMLVLK
;
A
#
# COMPACT_ATOMS: atom_id res chain seq x y z
N HIS A 1 -1.57 -12.19 -5.92
CA HIS A 1 -0.20 -12.01 -6.40
C HIS A 1 0.40 -10.73 -5.83
N SER A 2 1.68 -10.76 -5.50
CA SER A 2 2.44 -9.54 -5.18
C SER A 2 2.62 -8.66 -6.43
N THR A 3 2.91 -7.37 -6.25
CA THR A 3 3.19 -6.47 -7.39
C THR A 3 4.30 -7.01 -8.31
N PRO A 4 5.45 -7.50 -7.81
CA PRO A 4 6.49 -8.08 -8.66
C PRO A 4 6.02 -9.27 -9.49
N GLU A 5 5.27 -10.21 -8.90
CA GLU A 5 4.73 -11.38 -9.61
C GLU A 5 3.72 -11.00 -10.68
N ALA A 6 2.82 -10.04 -10.38
CA ALA A 6 1.84 -9.55 -11.33
C ALA A 6 2.51 -8.88 -12.54
N VAL A 7 3.52 -8.05 -12.29
CA VAL A 7 4.31 -7.39 -13.35
C VAL A 7 5.08 -8.40 -14.21
N GLU A 8 5.68 -9.42 -13.59
CA GLU A 8 6.39 -10.48 -14.33
C GLU A 8 5.43 -11.34 -15.18
N SER A 9 4.20 -11.58 -14.69
CA SER A 9 3.15 -12.26 -15.46
C SER A 9 2.77 -11.49 -16.72
N VAL A 10 2.65 -10.15 -16.64
CA VAL A 10 2.38 -9.30 -17.82
C VAL A 10 3.59 -9.28 -18.76
N LYS A 11 4.80 -9.21 -18.21
CA LYS A 11 6.04 -9.19 -19.00
C LYS A 11 6.18 -10.44 -19.85
N ASN A 12 5.79 -11.60 -19.31
CA ASN A 12 5.86 -12.90 -19.96
C ASN A 12 4.62 -13.25 -20.80
N GLY A 13 3.63 -12.35 -20.91
CA GLY A 13 2.40 -12.59 -21.67
C GLY A 13 1.45 -13.60 -21.03
N LEU A 14 1.61 -13.88 -19.74
CA LEU A 14 0.71 -14.75 -18.97
C LEU A 14 -0.52 -14.01 -18.47
N ALA A 15 -0.46 -12.69 -18.46
CA ALA A 15 -1.59 -11.78 -18.17
C ALA A 15 -1.59 -10.64 -19.18
N ASP A 16 -2.77 -10.18 -19.59
CA ASP A 16 -2.95 -9.07 -20.54
C ASP A 16 -2.48 -7.74 -19.93
N PHE A 17 -2.79 -7.54 -18.64
CA PHE A 17 -2.37 -6.38 -17.85
C PHE A 17 -2.37 -6.71 -16.35
N ALA A 18 -1.75 -5.85 -15.56
CA ALA A 18 -1.83 -5.88 -14.11
C ALA A 18 -2.23 -4.52 -13.55
N VAL A 19 -3.02 -4.51 -12.47
CA VAL A 19 -3.29 -3.33 -11.66
C VAL A 19 -2.49 -3.47 -10.38
N VAL A 20 -1.55 -2.57 -10.16
CA VAL A 20 -0.54 -2.65 -9.11
C VAL A 20 -0.34 -1.30 -8.44
N THR A 21 0.33 -1.29 -7.27
CA THR A 21 0.66 -0.05 -6.56
C THR A 21 2.14 0.30 -6.70
N THR A 22 2.46 1.60 -6.58
CA THR A 22 3.84 2.09 -6.51
C THR A 22 4.49 1.76 -5.15
N PRO A 23 5.86 1.66 -5.06
CA PRO A 23 6.84 1.89 -6.11
C PRO A 23 6.81 0.81 -7.20
N LEU A 24 7.00 1.22 -8.45
CA LEU A 24 6.93 0.37 -9.61
C LEU A 24 8.07 0.69 -10.58
N GLN A 25 8.77 -0.34 -11.04
CA GLN A 25 9.78 -0.22 -12.09
C GLN A 25 9.28 -0.88 -13.37
N ALA A 26 8.53 -0.12 -14.18
CA ALA A 26 8.16 -0.56 -15.51
C ALA A 26 9.23 -0.16 -16.53
N LYS A 27 10.02 -1.14 -17.00
CA LYS A 27 11.00 -0.96 -18.08
C LYS A 27 10.43 -1.51 -19.36
N LYS A 28 10.81 -0.93 -20.52
CA LYS A 28 10.43 -1.50 -21.83
C LYS A 28 10.63 -3.02 -21.87
N PRO A 29 9.69 -3.81 -22.42
CA PRO A 29 8.53 -3.40 -23.23
C PRO A 29 7.28 -3.03 -22.42
N LEU A 30 7.34 -3.01 -21.07
CA LEU A 30 6.21 -2.65 -20.23
C LEU A 30 5.95 -1.15 -20.25
N LYS A 31 4.66 -0.78 -20.22
CA LYS A 31 4.17 0.58 -20.02
C LYS A 31 3.33 0.62 -18.75
N SER A 32 3.55 1.63 -17.94
CA SER A 32 2.73 1.94 -16.77
C SER A 32 1.90 3.18 -17.03
N THR A 33 0.63 3.15 -16.65
CA THR A 33 -0.29 4.30 -16.68
C THR A 33 -0.90 4.46 -15.30
N SER A 34 -0.74 5.64 -14.69
CA SER A 34 -1.38 5.96 -13.40
C SER A 34 -2.89 6.03 -13.57
N LEU A 35 -3.63 5.37 -12.70
CA LEU A 35 -5.10 5.38 -12.65
C LEU A 35 -5.61 6.32 -11.56
N MET A 36 -5.00 6.31 -10.39
CA MET A 36 -5.34 7.17 -9.26
C MET A 36 -4.22 7.23 -8.23
N SER A 37 -4.14 8.36 -7.50
CA SER A 37 -3.30 8.49 -6.32
C SER A 37 -4.09 8.17 -5.05
N PHE A 38 -3.41 7.70 -4.01
CA PHE A 38 -3.99 7.47 -2.70
C PHE A 38 -2.99 7.78 -1.59
N LYS A 39 -3.54 8.12 -0.42
CA LYS A 39 -2.75 8.39 0.78
C LYS A 39 -2.67 7.15 1.66
N GLU A 40 -1.53 7.00 2.30
CA GLU A 40 -1.32 6.04 3.38
C GLU A 40 -1.37 6.80 4.71
N ILE A 41 -1.96 6.19 5.74
CA ILE A 41 -2.03 6.74 7.09
C ILE A 41 -1.59 5.71 8.12
N ALA A 42 -1.02 6.17 9.23
CA ALA A 42 -0.76 5.33 10.39
C ALA A 42 -2.07 5.10 11.17
N VAL A 43 -2.31 3.87 11.58
CA VAL A 43 -3.54 3.42 12.23
C VAL A 43 -3.20 2.61 13.47
N GLY A 44 -3.88 2.90 14.56
CA GLY A 44 -3.83 2.13 15.80
C GLY A 44 -5.22 1.79 16.31
N ASP A 45 -5.29 1.00 17.36
CA ASP A 45 -6.53 0.65 18.02
C ASP A 45 -7.13 1.84 18.81
N HIS A 46 -8.24 1.61 19.51
CA HIS A 46 -8.93 2.60 20.30
C HIS A 46 -8.12 3.23 21.44
N SER A 47 -6.98 2.63 21.85
CA SER A 47 -6.08 3.21 22.85
C SER A 47 -5.40 4.51 22.39
N PHE A 48 -5.42 4.75 21.09
CA PHE A 48 -4.95 5.99 20.44
C PHE A 48 -6.06 7.05 20.30
N GLN A 49 -7.29 6.75 20.70
CA GLN A 49 -8.40 7.70 20.63
C GLN A 49 -8.12 8.96 21.45
N GLY A 50 -8.44 10.13 20.86
CA GLY A 50 -8.19 11.43 21.49
C GLY A 50 -6.74 11.95 21.39
N LYS A 51 -5.84 11.20 20.76
CA LYS A 51 -4.46 11.63 20.47
C LYS A 51 -4.40 12.36 19.12
N GLU A 52 -5.01 13.55 19.06
CA GLU A 52 -5.07 14.31 17.81
C GLU A 52 -3.79 15.07 17.47
N LYS A 53 -2.85 15.19 18.43
CA LYS A 53 -1.58 15.89 18.19
C LYS A 53 -0.64 15.00 17.36
N PRO A 54 -0.09 15.53 16.25
CA PRO A 54 0.86 14.77 15.44
C PRO A 54 2.09 14.37 16.24
N ILE A 55 2.42 13.09 16.22
CA ILE A 55 3.62 12.51 16.82
C ILE A 55 4.71 12.34 15.75
N ARG A 56 5.97 12.22 16.16
CA ARG A 56 7.05 11.92 15.23
C ARG A 56 7.04 10.43 14.87
N LEU A 57 7.45 10.11 13.67
CA LEU A 57 7.61 8.73 13.23
C LEU A 57 8.47 7.91 14.20
N LYS A 58 9.53 8.52 14.76
CA LYS A 58 10.36 7.90 15.80
C LYS A 58 9.57 7.51 17.05
N ASP A 59 8.64 8.35 17.48
CA ASP A 59 7.85 8.08 18.69
C ASP A 59 6.79 6.98 18.40
N LEU A 60 6.36 6.85 17.15
CA LEU A 60 5.48 5.77 16.70
C LEU A 60 6.17 4.40 16.80
N THR A 61 7.47 4.32 16.51
CA THR A 61 8.24 3.05 16.55
C THR A 61 8.49 2.52 17.98
N GLU A 62 8.07 3.24 19.02
CA GLU A 62 8.04 2.71 20.38
C GLU A 62 6.89 1.72 20.62
N ASN A 63 5.97 1.60 19.67
CA ASN A 63 4.86 0.65 19.68
C ASN A 63 5.13 -0.51 18.72
N PRO A 64 4.56 -1.70 18.95
CA PRO A 64 4.67 -2.81 18.02
C PRO A 64 4.18 -2.43 16.63
N LEU A 65 4.97 -2.70 15.59
CA LEU A 65 4.64 -2.43 14.21
C LEU A 65 4.18 -3.68 13.47
N ILE A 66 3.11 -3.54 12.70
CA ILE A 66 2.57 -4.55 11.81
C ILE A 66 2.81 -4.09 10.37
N SER A 67 3.46 -4.89 9.56
CA SER A 67 3.74 -4.59 8.16
C SER A 67 3.64 -5.82 7.29
N LEU A 68 3.62 -5.61 5.97
CA LEU A 68 3.85 -6.70 5.03
C LEU A 68 5.31 -7.14 5.11
N GLY A 69 5.56 -8.41 4.78
CA GLY A 69 6.90 -8.99 4.80
C GLY A 69 7.85 -8.40 3.74
N GLN A 70 9.13 -8.64 3.96
CA GLN A 70 10.20 -8.26 3.03
C GLN A 70 9.95 -8.85 1.64
N GLY A 71 10.29 -8.08 0.59
CA GLY A 71 10.04 -8.45 -0.81
C GLY A 71 8.68 -8.00 -1.35
N SER A 72 7.79 -7.47 -0.51
CA SER A 72 6.60 -6.79 -0.99
C SER A 72 6.91 -5.34 -1.37
N THR A 73 6.26 -4.83 -2.41
CA THR A 73 6.35 -3.41 -2.83
C THR A 73 5.97 -2.44 -1.71
N THR A 74 5.03 -2.84 -0.86
CA THR A 74 4.59 -2.03 0.28
C THR A 74 5.67 -1.97 1.37
N TYR A 75 6.34 -3.07 1.66
CA TYR A 75 7.50 -3.07 2.57
C TYR A 75 8.62 -2.16 2.03
N GLU A 76 8.95 -2.27 0.74
CA GLU A 76 9.97 -1.41 0.11
C GLU A 76 9.61 0.07 0.22
N PHE A 77 8.33 0.41 0.02
CA PHE A 77 7.83 1.78 0.16
C PHE A 77 8.05 2.32 1.58
N TYR A 78 7.62 1.58 2.60
CA TYR A 78 7.78 2.03 3.99
C TYR A 78 9.23 1.97 4.45
N SER A 79 10.01 0.99 4.03
CA SER A 79 11.43 0.92 4.32
C SER A 79 12.16 2.17 3.83
N LYS A 80 11.84 2.63 2.62
CA LYS A 80 12.37 3.88 2.07
C LYS A 80 11.91 5.10 2.87
N PHE A 81 10.61 5.19 3.20
CA PHE A 81 10.06 6.29 4.01
C PHE A 81 10.74 6.39 5.37
N PHE A 82 10.97 5.26 6.04
CA PHE A 82 11.68 5.21 7.32
C PHE A 82 13.14 5.67 7.17
N LEU A 83 13.86 5.19 6.14
CA LEU A 83 15.25 5.60 5.88
C LEU A 83 15.39 7.09 5.56
N GLU A 84 14.45 7.68 4.85
CA GLU A 84 14.40 9.12 4.57
C GLU A 84 14.20 9.97 5.84
N ASN A 85 13.75 9.34 6.93
CA ASN A 85 13.57 9.95 8.25
C ASN A 85 14.60 9.44 9.29
N ASP A 86 15.75 8.94 8.83
CA ASP A 86 16.85 8.42 9.66
C ASP A 86 16.45 7.24 10.58
N LEU A 87 15.48 6.45 10.15
CA LEU A 87 14.97 5.27 10.87
C LEU A 87 15.08 4.01 10.03
N VAL A 88 15.06 2.86 10.68
CA VAL A 88 14.98 1.54 10.03
C VAL A 88 13.63 0.94 10.33
N LEU A 89 12.92 0.49 9.29
CA LEU A 89 11.67 -0.25 9.45
C LEU A 89 11.98 -1.63 10.02
N SER A 90 11.48 -1.91 11.21
CA SER A 90 11.62 -3.21 11.89
C SER A 90 10.25 -3.64 12.41
N PRO A 91 9.44 -4.34 11.61
CA PRO A 91 8.14 -4.83 12.06
C PRO A 91 8.28 -5.90 13.14
N ASP A 92 7.41 -5.84 14.16
CA ASP A 92 7.27 -6.88 15.17
C ASP A 92 6.39 -8.04 14.65
N THR A 93 5.49 -7.72 13.72
CA THR A 93 4.61 -8.70 13.07
C THR A 93 4.63 -8.47 11.57
N GLU A 94 4.98 -9.52 10.82
CA GLU A 94 4.90 -9.53 9.36
C GLU A 94 3.69 -10.36 8.90
N VAL A 95 2.97 -9.83 7.89
CA VAL A 95 1.84 -10.49 7.25
C VAL A 95 2.03 -10.57 5.73
N GLU A 96 1.33 -11.47 5.07
CA GLU A 96 1.46 -11.66 3.62
C GLU A 96 0.65 -10.66 2.80
N THR A 97 -0.53 -10.28 3.31
CA THR A 97 -1.49 -9.43 2.56
C THR A 97 -1.99 -8.27 3.42
N ILE A 98 -2.33 -7.16 2.77
CA ILE A 98 -2.75 -5.91 3.43
C ILE A 98 -4.04 -6.06 4.24
N ASP A 99 -4.94 -6.94 3.83
CA ASP A 99 -6.21 -7.22 4.50
C ASP A 99 -6.02 -7.87 5.87
N GLN A 100 -4.86 -8.49 6.13
CA GLN A 100 -4.52 -9.06 7.43
C GLN A 100 -4.10 -8.00 8.45
N VAL A 101 -3.62 -6.83 8.02
CA VAL A 101 -3.11 -5.77 8.90
C VAL A 101 -4.23 -5.20 9.78
N LEU A 102 -5.37 -4.84 9.17
CA LEU A 102 -6.47 -4.18 9.87
C LEU A 102 -7.07 -5.03 11.02
N PRO A 103 -7.37 -6.33 10.84
CA PRO A 103 -7.80 -7.19 11.94
C PRO A 103 -6.83 -7.26 13.12
N LEU A 104 -5.52 -7.28 12.86
CA LEU A 104 -4.50 -7.29 13.90
C LEU A 104 -4.50 -5.98 14.69
N ILE A 105 -4.58 -4.83 14.01
CA ILE A 105 -4.72 -3.53 14.66
C ILE A 105 -5.98 -3.47 15.53
N MET A 106 -7.13 -3.90 15.01
CA MET A 106 -8.42 -3.92 15.73
C MET A 106 -8.36 -4.75 17.02
N ASN A 107 -7.49 -5.75 17.08
CA ASN A 107 -7.26 -6.59 18.25
C ASN A 107 -6.09 -6.12 19.14
N GLY A 108 -5.57 -4.90 18.93
CA GLY A 108 -4.56 -4.28 19.77
C GLY A 108 -3.17 -4.89 19.65
N LEU A 109 -2.86 -5.58 18.54
CA LEU A 109 -1.57 -6.25 18.36
C LEU A 109 -0.47 -5.30 17.86
N GLY A 110 -0.81 -4.06 17.57
CA GLY A 110 0.16 -3.05 17.17
C GLY A 110 -0.43 -1.96 16.28
N ILE A 111 0.44 -1.19 15.66
CA ILE A 111 0.15 -0.12 14.72
C ILE A 111 0.53 -0.58 13.31
N GLY A 112 -0.22 -0.17 12.31
CA GLY A 112 0.11 -0.42 10.92
C GLY A 112 -0.14 0.80 10.04
N PHE A 113 0.33 0.74 8.82
CA PHE A 113 0.05 1.72 7.79
C PHE A 113 -0.93 1.13 6.79
N LEU A 114 -1.96 1.90 6.45
CA LEU A 114 -3.05 1.45 5.57
C LEU A 114 -3.49 2.57 4.62
N PRO A 115 -3.95 2.24 3.40
CA PRO A 115 -4.59 3.21 2.52
C PRO A 115 -5.77 3.88 3.22
N GLU A 116 -5.79 5.20 3.24
CA GLU A 116 -6.82 6.00 3.93
C GLU A 116 -8.23 5.60 3.50
N LEU A 117 -8.45 5.45 2.19
CA LEU A 117 -9.77 5.07 1.65
C LEU A 117 -10.25 3.70 2.13
N PHE A 118 -9.32 2.77 2.36
CA PHE A 118 -9.65 1.43 2.85
C PHE A 118 -10.07 1.42 4.32
N VAL A 119 -9.40 2.22 5.15
CA VAL A 119 -9.60 2.19 6.61
C VAL A 119 -10.59 3.25 7.11
N ARG A 120 -10.89 4.29 6.32
CA ARG A 120 -11.80 5.38 6.71
C ARG A 120 -13.15 4.90 7.26
N PRO A 121 -13.88 3.95 6.65
CA PRO A 121 -15.15 3.48 7.21
C PRO A 121 -15.00 2.89 8.62
N VAL A 122 -13.90 2.18 8.87
CA VAL A 122 -13.62 1.54 10.16
C VAL A 122 -13.22 2.56 11.24
N ILE A 123 -12.57 3.66 10.82
CA ILE A 123 -12.30 4.82 11.69
C ILE A 123 -13.61 5.52 12.06
N GLU A 124 -14.50 5.74 11.10
CA GLU A 124 -15.82 6.36 11.32
C GLU A 124 -16.70 5.53 12.26
N GLU A 125 -16.56 4.20 12.25
CA GLU A 125 -17.20 3.28 13.21
C GLU A 125 -16.53 3.30 14.59
N GLY A 126 -15.42 4.01 14.78
CA GLY A 126 -14.68 4.11 16.04
C GLY A 126 -13.92 2.85 16.44
N LYS A 127 -13.72 1.90 15.54
CA LYS A 127 -13.02 0.62 15.81
C LYS A 127 -11.51 0.75 15.82
N VAL A 128 -10.99 1.70 15.05
CA VAL A 128 -9.57 2.07 14.97
C VAL A 128 -9.45 3.58 14.88
N CYS A 129 -8.23 4.11 15.09
CA CYS A 129 -7.95 5.53 15.05
C CYS A 129 -6.79 5.82 14.10
N GLN A 130 -6.89 6.92 13.36
CA GLN A 130 -5.74 7.48 12.67
C GLN A 130 -4.75 8.05 13.70
N ILE A 131 -3.48 7.77 13.51
CA ILE A 131 -2.38 8.36 14.28
C ILE A 131 -1.75 9.44 13.41
N PRO A 132 -1.97 10.74 13.70
CA PRO A 132 -1.36 11.81 12.92
C PRO A 132 0.16 11.79 13.08
N LEU A 133 0.90 11.87 11.99
CA LEU A 133 2.36 11.99 11.98
C LEU A 133 2.79 13.41 11.63
N LYS A 134 3.95 13.82 12.16
CA LYS A 134 4.62 15.07 11.76
C LYS A 134 5.27 14.92 10.38
N GLU A 135 5.78 13.75 10.09
CA GLU A 135 6.38 13.39 8.82
C GLU A 135 5.30 13.12 7.77
N ASN A 136 5.50 13.64 6.58
CA ASN A 136 4.56 13.43 5.48
C ASN A 136 4.84 12.10 4.79
N ILE A 137 3.91 11.17 4.87
CA ILE A 137 3.98 9.92 4.10
C ILE A 137 3.74 10.27 2.63
N PRO A 138 4.64 9.91 1.69
CA PRO A 138 4.43 10.16 0.27
C PRO A 138 3.16 9.48 -0.24
N GLU A 139 2.47 10.12 -1.18
CA GLU A 139 1.34 9.48 -1.86
C GLU A 139 1.82 8.31 -2.73
N ARG A 140 0.97 7.32 -2.85
CA ARG A 140 1.16 6.18 -3.76
C ARG A 140 0.16 6.25 -4.90
N GLU A 141 0.44 5.50 -5.95
CA GLU A 141 -0.44 5.40 -7.11
C GLU A 141 -0.88 3.97 -7.35
N ILE A 142 -2.09 3.82 -7.85
CA ILE A 142 -2.56 2.60 -8.50
C ILE A 142 -2.26 2.76 -9.98
N CYS A 143 -1.54 1.82 -10.55
CA CYS A 143 -1.08 1.84 -11.94
C CYS A 143 -1.59 0.63 -12.71
N LEU A 144 -1.97 0.86 -13.95
CA LEU A 144 -2.17 -0.17 -14.97
C LEU A 144 -0.83 -0.45 -15.67
N VAL A 145 -0.39 -1.71 -15.67
CA VAL A 145 0.82 -2.15 -16.37
C VAL A 145 0.45 -3.06 -17.52
N GLU A 146 0.96 -2.75 -18.70
CA GLU A 146 0.69 -3.47 -19.96
C GLU A 146 1.99 -3.82 -20.68
N ASN A 147 1.96 -4.89 -21.46
CA ASN A 147 3.04 -5.22 -22.40
C ASN A 147 2.55 -5.06 -23.84
N HIS A 148 3.04 -4.03 -24.52
CA HIS A 148 2.64 -3.74 -25.89
C HIS A 148 3.19 -4.73 -26.96
N THR A 149 4.03 -5.70 -26.56
CA THR A 149 4.50 -6.75 -27.48
C THR A 149 3.47 -7.86 -27.68
N PHE A 150 2.49 -7.97 -26.79
CA PHE A 150 1.41 -8.95 -26.88
C PHE A 150 0.08 -8.24 -27.11
N PRO A 151 -0.73 -8.68 -28.08
CA PRO A 151 -2.07 -8.13 -28.27
C PRO A 151 -2.95 -8.54 -27.08
N PRO A 152 -3.65 -7.59 -26.44
CA PRO A 152 -4.57 -7.91 -25.36
C PRO A 152 -5.79 -8.68 -25.87
N SER A 153 -6.39 -9.49 -25.02
CA SER A 153 -7.67 -10.14 -25.31
C SER A 153 -8.80 -9.11 -25.43
N ILE A 154 -9.86 -9.44 -26.15
CA ILE A 154 -11.05 -8.58 -26.28
C ILE A 154 -11.63 -8.25 -24.92
N THR A 155 -11.71 -9.22 -24.02
CA THR A 155 -12.20 -9.05 -22.65
C THR A 155 -11.33 -8.08 -21.86
N ALA A 156 -10.01 -8.19 -21.98
CA ALA A 156 -9.06 -7.29 -21.34
C ALA A 156 -9.23 -5.85 -21.80
N GLU A 157 -9.40 -5.63 -23.11
CA GLU A 157 -9.67 -4.29 -23.66
C GLU A 157 -10.98 -3.68 -23.14
N MET A 158 -12.03 -4.49 -23.05
CA MET A 158 -13.32 -4.04 -22.50
C MET A 158 -13.18 -3.63 -21.04
N PHE A 159 -12.52 -4.46 -20.23
CA PHE A 159 -12.30 -4.19 -18.80
C PHE A 159 -11.42 -2.94 -18.59
N LYS A 160 -10.37 -2.80 -19.37
CA LYS A 160 -9.50 -1.62 -19.35
C LYS A 160 -10.26 -0.32 -19.61
N LYS A 161 -11.19 -0.31 -20.58
CA LYS A 161 -12.04 0.86 -20.83
C LYS A 161 -12.86 1.25 -19.61
N MET A 162 -13.34 0.28 -18.81
CA MET A 162 -14.08 0.56 -17.58
C MET A 162 -13.19 1.15 -16.46
N LEU A 163 -11.90 0.80 -16.42
CA LEU A 163 -10.95 1.35 -15.44
C LEU A 163 -10.54 2.80 -15.75
N VAL A 164 -10.48 3.17 -17.02
CA VAL A 164 -9.95 4.47 -17.48
C VAL A 164 -11.06 5.53 -17.67
N LEU A 165 -12.32 5.13 -17.70
CA LEU A 165 -13.47 6.01 -17.93
C LEU A 165 -14.04 6.65 -16.65
N LYS A 166 -13.30 6.71 -15.55
CA LYS A 166 -13.73 7.40 -14.32
C LYS A 166 -12.98 8.69 -14.09
#